data_e18dfabe1dc7fb04b6964b760db2319f
#
_entry.id   e18dfabe1dc7fb04b6964b760db2319f
#
_cell.length_a   1.000
_cell.length_b   1.000
_cell.length_c   1.000
_cell.angle_alpha   90.00
_cell.angle_beta   90.00
_cell.angle_gamma   90.00
#
_symmetry.space_group_name_H-M   'P 1'
#
loop_
_entity.id
_entity.type
_entity.pdbx_description
1 polymer ?
#
loop_
_entity_poly.entity_id
_entity_poly.type
_entity_poly.pdbx_seq_one_letter_code
_entity_poly.pdbx_strand_id
1 'polypeptide(L)'
;MKKIVLNACGVKSLGGLKLFLESFDFFSKTDSKIFVLYSEIEFYKDLNNQFYEDQKITFYKTTNKRYLHPFLNYFLPKKILKEINNSDAIIHFGNFGFKTLKKSFVLIQNILPLVKKGTRNMILKTLMNRSMKFSSFILIQLDHLKEDIDIKFHSKIIQIGETKTSQVEISNKSGNIVFFGSDVENKNYNFMKNVLSKLPDKKKITVINPPKDTESFNIANTETHDETLKVLSDSEIYFHASEHETVGLPLYEAQNLGLKVVAPLSSYTQYFSPESIFLYNINDQNDALKKIEEAKSSSIETIDTLNYSENWKIGLENI
;
A
#
# COMPACT_ATOMS: atom_id res chain seq x y z
N MET A 1 0.71 -15.85 27.23
CA MET A 1 0.08 -15.67 25.90
C MET A 1 -0.45 -14.26 25.79
N LYS A 2 0.13 -13.45 24.90
CA LYS A 2 -0.31 -12.04 24.63
C LYS A 2 -1.66 -12.06 23.88
N LYS A 3 -2.45 -11.00 24.03
CA LYS A 3 -3.70 -10.81 23.31
C LYS A 3 -3.59 -9.54 22.44
N ILE A 4 -3.69 -9.71 21.14
CA ILE A 4 -3.51 -8.65 20.14
C ILE A 4 -4.84 -8.43 19.41
N VAL A 5 -5.24 -7.17 19.29
CA VAL A 5 -6.39 -6.77 18.46
C VAL A 5 -5.88 -6.20 17.14
N LEU A 6 -6.32 -6.77 16.03
CA LEU A 6 -6.08 -6.27 14.68
C LEU A 6 -7.34 -5.58 14.16
N ASN A 7 -7.35 -4.25 14.11
CA ASN A 7 -8.47 -3.51 13.59
C ASN A 7 -8.28 -3.21 12.10
N ALA A 8 -8.82 -4.07 11.26
CA ALA A 8 -8.76 -4.00 9.80
C ALA A 8 -10.00 -3.34 9.17
N CYS A 9 -10.88 -2.69 9.94
CA CYS A 9 -12.10 -2.07 9.42
C CYS A 9 -11.82 -1.00 8.35
N GLY A 10 -10.69 -0.32 8.42
CA GLY A 10 -10.25 0.71 7.47
C GLY A 10 -9.65 0.19 6.17
N VAL A 11 -9.29 -1.08 6.10
CA VAL A 11 -8.61 -1.68 4.95
C VAL A 11 -9.61 -1.90 3.82
N LYS A 12 -9.34 -1.31 2.64
CA LYS A 12 -10.18 -1.42 1.44
C LYS A 12 -9.39 -1.45 0.13
N SER A 13 -8.06 -1.37 0.19
CA SER A 13 -7.18 -1.46 -0.97
C SER A 13 -6.38 -2.76 -0.92
N LEU A 14 -5.96 -3.26 -2.07
CA LEU A 14 -5.12 -4.45 -2.17
C LEU A 14 -3.80 -4.27 -1.39
N GLY A 15 -3.15 -3.10 -1.49
CA GLY A 15 -1.93 -2.83 -0.72
C GLY A 15 -2.17 -2.78 0.79
N GLY A 16 -3.30 -2.23 1.23
CA GLY A 16 -3.68 -2.26 2.65
C GLY A 16 -4.00 -3.66 3.14
N LEU A 17 -4.60 -4.48 2.29
CA LEU A 17 -4.90 -5.87 2.58
C LEU A 17 -3.61 -6.69 2.73
N LYS A 18 -2.65 -6.51 1.82
CA LYS A 18 -1.35 -7.18 1.89
C LYS A 18 -0.65 -6.93 3.23
N LEU A 19 -0.57 -5.67 3.67
CA LEU A 19 -0.01 -5.32 4.97
C LEU A 19 -0.75 -5.97 6.14
N PHE A 20 -2.08 -6.00 6.08
CA PHE A 20 -2.87 -6.68 7.10
C PHE A 20 -2.55 -8.18 7.14
N LEU A 21 -2.48 -8.85 5.98
CA LEU A 21 -2.20 -10.28 5.87
C LEU A 21 -0.82 -10.64 6.41
N GLU A 22 0.19 -9.87 6.08
CA GLU A 22 1.55 -10.07 6.59
C GLU A 22 1.59 -9.94 8.11
N SER A 23 0.89 -8.96 8.68
CA SER A 23 0.80 -8.80 10.13
C SER A 23 0.02 -9.95 10.77
N PHE A 24 -1.07 -10.37 10.14
CA PHE A 24 -1.89 -11.49 10.61
C PHE A 24 -1.08 -12.79 10.60
N ASP A 25 -0.37 -13.09 9.50
CA ASP A 25 0.53 -14.25 9.40
C ASP A 25 1.62 -14.21 10.47
N PHE A 26 2.24 -13.06 10.67
CA PHE A 26 3.24 -12.88 11.71
C PHE A 26 2.68 -13.23 13.10
N PHE A 27 1.54 -12.64 13.49
CA PHE A 27 0.96 -12.88 14.81
C PHE A 27 0.41 -14.28 15.00
N SER A 28 -0.14 -14.90 13.94
CA SER A 28 -0.65 -16.28 14.01
C SER A 28 0.44 -17.30 14.33
N LYS A 29 1.68 -17.02 13.94
CA LYS A 29 2.86 -17.85 14.24
C LYS A 29 3.44 -17.61 15.64
N THR A 30 2.97 -16.60 16.37
CA THR A 30 3.40 -16.30 17.74
C THR A 30 2.46 -16.96 18.77
N ASP A 31 2.91 -17.05 20.04
CA ASP A 31 2.01 -17.48 21.12
C ASP A 31 1.08 -16.33 21.56
N SER A 32 0.23 -15.89 20.64
CA SER A 32 -0.70 -14.78 20.84
C SER A 32 -2.13 -15.20 20.56
N LYS A 33 -3.09 -14.64 21.31
CA LYS A 33 -4.51 -14.64 20.93
C LYS A 33 -4.79 -13.45 20.04
N ILE A 34 -5.39 -13.69 18.88
CA ILE A 34 -5.71 -12.65 17.89
C ILE A 34 -7.20 -12.39 17.89
N PHE A 35 -7.56 -11.12 17.98
CA PHE A 35 -8.94 -10.66 17.82
C PHE A 35 -9.01 -9.69 16.65
N VAL A 36 -9.69 -10.11 15.56
CA VAL A 36 -9.78 -9.33 14.31
C VAL A 36 -11.10 -8.57 14.25
N LEU A 37 -11.04 -7.26 14.15
CA LEU A 37 -12.17 -6.42 13.78
C LEU A 37 -12.13 -6.16 12.27
N TYR A 38 -13.20 -6.48 11.55
CA TYR A 38 -13.25 -6.31 10.10
C TYR A 38 -14.58 -5.71 9.61
N SER A 39 -14.58 -5.18 8.40
CA SER A 39 -15.80 -4.74 7.70
C SER A 39 -16.24 -5.79 6.67
N GLU A 40 -17.28 -5.49 5.88
CA GLU A 40 -17.78 -6.40 4.84
C GLU A 40 -16.88 -6.46 3.61
N ILE A 41 -15.74 -7.13 3.72
CA ILE A 41 -14.90 -7.50 2.58
C ILE A 41 -14.95 -9.03 2.48
N GLU A 42 -15.24 -9.57 1.30
CA GLU A 42 -15.34 -11.02 1.07
C GLU A 42 -14.11 -11.79 1.53
N PHE A 43 -12.95 -11.21 1.31
CA PHE A 43 -11.69 -11.77 1.76
C PHE A 43 -11.63 -12.10 3.26
N TYR A 44 -12.20 -11.24 4.13
CA TYR A 44 -12.22 -11.53 5.57
C TYR A 44 -13.20 -12.64 5.93
N LYS A 45 -14.20 -12.94 5.08
CA LYS A 45 -15.06 -14.12 5.23
C LYS A 45 -14.24 -15.38 4.99
N ASP A 46 -13.40 -15.39 3.95
CA ASP A 46 -12.55 -16.54 3.62
C ASP A 46 -11.53 -16.80 4.73
N LEU A 47 -10.88 -15.76 5.26
CA LEU A 47 -10.02 -15.88 6.43
C LEU A 47 -10.77 -16.42 7.65
N ASN A 48 -11.97 -15.92 7.93
CA ASN A 48 -12.78 -16.41 9.05
C ASN A 48 -13.11 -17.88 8.87
N ASN A 49 -13.48 -18.31 7.65
CA ASN A 49 -13.76 -19.71 7.35
C ASN A 49 -12.52 -20.59 7.52
N GLN A 50 -11.36 -20.12 7.04
CA GLN A 50 -10.10 -20.86 7.13
C GLN A 50 -9.62 -21.09 8.57
N PHE A 51 -9.84 -20.11 9.46
CA PHE A 51 -9.38 -20.15 10.85
C PHE A 51 -10.53 -20.31 11.86
N TYR A 52 -11.71 -20.74 11.43
CA TYR A 52 -12.89 -20.85 12.28
C TYR A 52 -12.68 -21.80 13.48
N GLU A 53 -11.90 -22.85 13.28
CA GLU A 53 -11.61 -23.83 14.33
C GLU A 53 -10.41 -23.47 15.22
N ASP A 54 -9.65 -22.43 14.86
CA ASP A 54 -8.52 -22.00 15.68
C ASP A 54 -8.99 -21.20 16.89
N GLN A 55 -8.93 -21.83 18.06
CA GLN A 55 -9.35 -21.23 19.33
C GLN A 55 -8.54 -19.97 19.72
N LYS A 56 -7.38 -19.74 19.09
CA LYS A 56 -6.56 -18.52 19.33
C LYS A 56 -7.03 -17.32 18.51
N ILE A 57 -7.85 -17.52 17.47
CA ILE A 57 -8.24 -16.47 16.53
C ILE A 57 -9.76 -16.25 16.63
N THR A 58 -10.16 -15.01 16.79
CA THR A 58 -11.57 -14.60 16.85
C THR A 58 -11.83 -13.46 15.89
N PHE A 59 -12.81 -13.59 15.02
CA PHE A 59 -13.21 -12.57 14.06
C PHE A 59 -14.52 -11.89 14.51
N TYR A 60 -14.56 -10.57 14.37
CA TYR A 60 -15.78 -9.81 14.66
C TYR A 60 -16.05 -8.81 13.53
N LYS A 61 -17.22 -8.97 12.88
CA LYS A 61 -17.69 -8.07 11.83
C LYS A 61 -18.21 -6.75 12.43
N THR A 62 -17.74 -5.64 11.89
CA THR A 62 -18.16 -4.29 12.27
C THR A 62 -18.91 -3.59 11.14
N THR A 63 -19.14 -2.29 11.27
CA THR A 63 -19.74 -1.48 10.22
C THR A 63 -18.76 -1.20 9.07
N ASN A 64 -19.25 -1.17 7.83
CA ASN A 64 -18.50 -0.76 6.64
C ASN A 64 -18.45 0.77 6.45
N LYS A 65 -19.14 1.55 7.30
CA LYS A 65 -19.18 3.02 7.23
C LYS A 65 -17.87 3.63 7.72
N ARG A 66 -16.97 4.00 6.79
CA ARG A 66 -15.60 4.48 7.08
C ARG A 66 -15.55 5.66 8.05
N TYR A 67 -16.49 6.59 7.95
CA TYR A 67 -16.52 7.77 8.82
C TYR A 67 -16.79 7.43 10.29
N LEU A 68 -17.29 6.21 10.58
CA LEU A 68 -17.49 5.72 11.94
C LEU A 68 -16.23 5.05 12.53
N HIS A 69 -15.26 4.66 11.72
CA HIS A 69 -14.08 3.93 12.22
C HIS A 69 -13.30 4.67 13.32
N PRO A 70 -13.07 5.99 13.25
CA PRO A 70 -12.43 6.73 14.35
C PRO A 70 -13.24 6.78 15.66
N PHE A 71 -14.49 6.33 15.62
CA PHE A 71 -15.44 6.38 16.70
C PHE A 71 -16.00 5.01 17.09
N LEU A 72 -15.44 3.92 16.58
CA LEU A 72 -15.95 2.56 16.81
C LEU A 72 -16.12 2.22 18.30
N ASN A 73 -15.27 2.74 19.16
CA ASN A 73 -15.38 2.54 20.61
C ASN A 73 -16.71 3.00 21.22
N TYR A 74 -17.50 3.85 20.54
CA TYR A 74 -18.84 4.26 20.99
C TYR A 74 -19.97 3.37 20.46
N PHE A 75 -19.71 2.58 19.44
CA PHE A 75 -20.72 1.78 18.72
C PHE A 75 -20.53 0.27 18.87
N LEU A 76 -19.38 -0.16 19.36
CA LEU A 76 -19.11 -1.59 19.57
C LEU A 76 -19.90 -2.13 20.78
N PRO A 77 -20.43 -3.36 20.71
CA PRO A 77 -21.07 -4.01 21.84
C PRO A 77 -20.15 -4.10 23.05
N LYS A 78 -20.73 -4.00 24.26
CA LYS A 78 -19.96 -4.09 25.52
C LYS A 78 -19.05 -5.33 25.60
N LYS A 79 -19.49 -6.48 25.08
CA LYS A 79 -18.69 -7.72 25.02
C LYS A 79 -17.41 -7.50 24.23
N ILE A 80 -17.50 -6.85 23.07
CA ILE A 80 -16.35 -6.57 22.19
C ILE A 80 -15.42 -5.53 22.81
N LEU A 81 -15.97 -4.49 23.40
CA LEU A 81 -15.18 -3.49 24.14
C LEU A 81 -14.43 -4.13 25.31
N LYS A 82 -15.02 -5.10 26.00
CA LYS A 82 -14.34 -5.89 27.04
C LYS A 82 -13.18 -6.66 26.48
N GLU A 83 -13.33 -7.30 25.30
CA GLU A 83 -12.25 -8.01 24.63
C GLU A 83 -11.08 -7.07 24.26
N ILE A 84 -11.39 -5.89 23.72
CA ILE A 84 -10.41 -4.84 23.40
C ILE A 84 -9.71 -4.35 24.68
N ASN A 85 -10.46 -4.08 25.73
CA ASN A 85 -9.91 -3.59 27.00
C ASN A 85 -9.09 -4.64 27.74
N ASN A 86 -9.27 -5.92 27.46
CA ASN A 86 -8.47 -7.02 27.98
C ASN A 86 -7.30 -7.40 27.09
N SER A 87 -7.07 -6.70 25.97
CA SER A 87 -5.93 -6.94 25.11
C SER A 87 -4.67 -6.26 25.65
N ASP A 88 -3.50 -6.73 25.20
CA ASP A 88 -2.21 -6.09 25.48
C ASP A 88 -1.96 -4.92 24.53
N ALA A 89 -2.39 -5.08 23.28
CA ALA A 89 -2.24 -4.04 22.26
C ALA A 89 -3.35 -4.10 21.21
N ILE A 90 -3.51 -2.97 20.50
CA ILE A 90 -4.37 -2.86 19.32
C ILE A 90 -3.62 -2.20 18.17
N ILE A 91 -3.68 -2.80 16.98
CA ILE A 91 -3.13 -2.24 15.75
C ILE A 91 -4.30 -1.84 14.84
N HIS A 92 -4.33 -0.56 14.48
CA HIS A 92 -5.33 0.01 13.58
C HIS A 92 -4.75 0.13 12.17
N PHE A 93 -5.36 -0.56 11.21
CA PHE A 93 -5.04 -0.47 9.79
C PHE A 93 -5.92 0.55 9.06
N GLY A 94 -5.40 1.15 8.00
CA GLY A 94 -6.17 2.05 7.13
C GLY A 94 -6.36 3.47 7.67
N ASN A 95 -5.37 4.02 8.33
CA ASN A 95 -5.26 5.40 8.79
C ASN A 95 -6.10 5.80 10.02
N PHE A 96 -7.09 5.00 10.40
CA PHE A 96 -8.06 5.41 11.41
C PHE A 96 -8.08 4.46 12.61
N GLY A 97 -7.72 5.01 13.78
CA GLY A 97 -7.85 4.35 15.07
C GLY A 97 -8.86 5.06 15.96
N PHE A 98 -9.40 4.36 16.91
CA PHE A 98 -10.27 4.89 17.94
C PHE A 98 -9.56 4.98 19.30
N LYS A 99 -10.08 5.83 20.19
CA LYS A 99 -9.52 5.98 21.53
C LYS A 99 -9.67 4.70 22.35
N THR A 100 -8.56 4.23 22.91
CA THR A 100 -8.50 3.08 23.84
C THR A 100 -7.58 3.41 25.01
N LEU A 101 -7.70 2.66 26.10
CA LEU A 101 -6.78 2.71 27.24
C LEU A 101 -5.57 1.77 27.06
N LYS A 102 -5.58 0.98 25.99
CA LYS A 102 -4.53 0.02 25.69
C LYS A 102 -3.44 0.63 24.80
N LYS A 103 -2.27 0.02 24.81
CA LYS A 103 -1.22 0.38 23.87
C LYS A 103 -1.76 0.25 22.47
N SER A 104 -1.75 1.32 21.70
CA SER A 104 -2.38 1.37 20.39
C SER A 104 -1.43 1.90 19.33
N PHE A 105 -1.50 1.28 18.17
CA PHE A 105 -0.71 1.59 16.99
C PHE A 105 -1.66 1.97 15.86
N VAL A 106 -1.38 3.05 15.14
CA VAL A 106 -2.10 3.40 13.92
C VAL A 106 -1.16 3.38 12.73
N LEU A 107 -1.48 2.55 11.73
CA LEU A 107 -0.70 2.42 10.51
C LEU A 107 -1.20 3.42 9.46
N ILE A 108 -0.31 4.28 9.00
CA ILE A 108 -0.58 5.24 7.93
C ILE A 108 -0.35 4.55 6.58
N GLN A 109 -1.45 4.26 5.88
CA GLN A 109 -1.47 3.54 4.59
C GLN A 109 -1.87 4.41 3.40
N ASN A 110 -2.40 5.60 3.66
CA ASN A 110 -2.80 6.56 2.63
C ASN A 110 -2.51 7.98 3.09
N ILE A 111 -1.57 8.62 2.44
CA ILE A 111 -1.09 9.95 2.77
C ILE A 111 -1.92 11.07 2.13
N LEU A 112 -2.72 10.77 1.11
CA LEU A 112 -3.45 11.79 0.34
C LEU A 112 -4.24 12.78 1.19
N PRO A 113 -4.92 12.39 2.29
CA PRO A 113 -5.59 13.34 3.15
C PRO A 113 -4.66 14.36 3.83
N LEU A 114 -3.38 14.04 3.99
CA LEU A 114 -2.39 14.94 4.60
C LEU A 114 -1.84 15.95 3.60
N VAL A 115 -1.65 15.54 2.34
CA VAL A 115 -0.96 16.33 1.29
C VAL A 115 -1.91 17.04 0.33
N LYS A 116 -3.04 16.45 -0.04
CA LYS A 116 -3.99 17.06 -0.99
C LYS A 116 -4.97 18.02 -0.32
N LYS A 117 -5.25 19.14 -1.01
CA LYS A 117 -6.26 20.13 -0.59
C LYS A 117 -7.69 19.64 -0.88
N GLY A 118 -8.68 20.31 -0.32
CA GLY A 118 -10.11 20.07 -0.54
C GLY A 118 -10.86 19.67 0.73
N THR A 119 -12.17 19.97 0.79
CA THR A 119 -13.02 19.79 1.98
C THR A 119 -13.01 18.35 2.50
N ARG A 120 -13.10 17.37 1.59
CA ARG A 120 -13.05 15.96 1.93
C ARG A 120 -11.72 15.59 2.59
N ASN A 121 -10.59 16.03 2.01
CA ASN A 121 -9.27 15.74 2.56
C ASN A 121 -9.05 16.44 3.89
N MET A 122 -9.56 17.65 4.08
CA MET A 122 -9.52 18.36 5.37
C MET A 122 -10.23 17.59 6.48
N ILE A 123 -11.43 17.04 6.20
CA ILE A 123 -12.17 16.20 7.15
C ILE A 123 -11.35 14.94 7.47
N LEU A 124 -10.86 14.24 6.46
CA LEU A 124 -10.06 13.02 6.63
C LEU A 124 -8.76 13.31 7.40
N LYS A 125 -8.06 14.41 7.10
CA LYS A 125 -6.88 14.89 7.84
C LYS A 125 -7.19 15.10 9.32
N THR A 126 -8.33 15.71 9.62
CA THR A 126 -8.77 15.93 11.01
C THR A 126 -8.99 14.60 11.73
N LEU A 127 -9.62 13.63 11.08
CA LEU A 127 -9.85 12.29 11.64
C LEU A 127 -8.54 11.50 11.79
N MET A 128 -7.61 11.62 10.84
CA MET A 128 -6.27 11.02 10.95
C MET A 128 -5.49 11.64 12.13
N ASN A 129 -5.47 12.97 12.24
CA ASN A 129 -4.82 13.66 13.36
C ASN A 129 -5.42 13.25 14.71
N ARG A 130 -6.74 13.06 14.77
CA ARG A 130 -7.40 12.50 15.95
C ARG A 130 -6.90 11.10 16.26
N SER A 131 -6.80 10.23 15.26
CA SER A 131 -6.33 8.86 15.42
C SER A 131 -4.88 8.83 15.92
N MET A 132 -3.99 9.61 15.30
CA MET A 132 -2.59 9.76 15.72
C MET A 132 -2.47 10.33 17.15
N LYS A 133 -3.32 11.28 17.51
CA LYS A 133 -3.35 11.87 18.88
C LYS A 133 -3.62 10.81 19.94
N PHE A 134 -4.57 9.91 19.70
CA PHE A 134 -5.00 8.91 20.68
C PHE A 134 -4.19 7.61 20.61
N SER A 135 -3.45 7.38 19.58
CA SER A 135 -2.55 6.21 19.47
C SER A 135 -1.28 6.43 20.31
N SER A 136 -0.76 5.34 20.87
CA SER A 136 0.52 5.33 21.56
C SER A 136 1.67 5.50 20.55
N PHE A 137 1.55 4.81 19.40
CA PHE A 137 2.53 4.85 18.31
C PHE A 137 1.86 5.02 16.95
N ILE A 138 2.61 5.56 16.01
CA ILE A 138 2.24 5.75 14.60
C ILE A 138 3.19 4.90 13.77
N LEU A 139 2.64 3.95 13.04
CA LEU A 139 3.42 3.10 12.15
C LEU A 139 3.45 3.73 10.76
N ILE A 140 4.64 3.84 10.19
CA ILE A 140 4.88 4.24 8.81
C ILE A 140 5.77 3.20 8.13
N GLN A 141 5.66 3.07 6.81
CA GLN A 141 6.50 2.15 6.07
C GLN A 141 7.84 2.78 5.68
N LEU A 142 7.83 3.97 5.11
CA LEU A 142 9.01 4.69 4.64
C LEU A 142 9.18 6.03 5.35
N ASP A 143 10.41 6.45 5.52
CA ASP A 143 10.78 7.62 6.32
C ASP A 143 10.25 8.95 5.74
N HIS A 144 10.14 9.07 4.40
CA HIS A 144 9.60 10.27 3.76
C HIS A 144 8.20 10.65 4.26
N LEU A 145 7.42 9.69 4.75
CA LEU A 145 6.09 9.94 5.30
C LEU A 145 6.10 10.83 6.55
N LYS A 146 7.25 10.95 7.23
CA LYS A 146 7.40 11.86 8.37
C LYS A 146 7.21 13.32 7.97
N GLU A 147 7.64 13.70 6.76
CA GLU A 147 7.55 15.07 6.27
C GLU A 147 6.11 15.57 6.17
N ASP A 148 5.17 14.66 5.91
CA ASP A 148 3.74 14.96 5.76
C ASP A 148 2.96 14.86 7.07
N ILE A 149 3.55 14.28 8.09
CA ILE A 149 2.97 14.15 9.44
C ILE A 149 3.40 15.33 10.29
N ASP A 150 2.44 15.96 10.98
CA ASP A 150 2.70 17.09 11.89
C ASP A 150 3.82 16.73 12.91
N ILE A 151 4.81 17.59 13.05
CA ILE A 151 6.01 17.40 13.89
C ILE A 151 5.68 17.01 15.34
N LYS A 152 4.53 17.46 15.87
CA LYS A 152 4.09 17.09 17.23
C LYS A 152 3.85 15.58 17.42
N PHE A 153 3.75 14.82 16.33
CA PHE A 153 3.57 13.37 16.36
C PHE A 153 4.86 12.59 16.12
N HIS A 154 5.95 13.24 15.73
CA HIS A 154 7.20 12.57 15.33
C HIS A 154 7.79 11.67 16.42
N SER A 155 7.66 12.04 17.70
CA SER A 155 8.13 11.22 18.83
C SER A 155 7.41 9.89 19.00
N LYS A 156 6.26 9.70 18.31
CA LYS A 156 5.46 8.46 18.34
C LYS A 156 5.70 7.58 17.11
N ILE A 157 6.46 8.05 16.11
CA ILE A 157 6.61 7.35 14.83
C ILE A 157 7.57 6.17 14.99
N ILE A 158 7.14 5.02 14.48
CA ILE A 158 7.93 3.82 14.31
C ILE A 158 7.89 3.46 12.83
N GLN A 159 9.05 3.35 12.21
CA GLN A 159 9.17 2.87 10.85
C GLN A 159 9.18 1.35 10.83
N ILE A 160 8.30 0.75 10.05
CA ILE A 160 8.17 -0.72 9.90
C ILE A 160 8.73 -1.24 8.57
N GLY A 161 9.19 -0.37 7.66
CA GLY A 161 9.74 -0.74 6.35
C GLY A 161 8.68 -1.16 5.32
N GLU A 162 9.16 -1.72 4.21
CA GLU A 162 8.32 -2.14 3.09
C GLU A 162 7.71 -3.53 3.31
N THR A 163 6.68 -3.85 2.55
CA THR A 163 6.11 -5.20 2.48
C THR A 163 6.95 -6.10 1.57
N LYS A 164 6.97 -7.40 1.86
CA LYS A 164 7.56 -8.40 0.95
C LYS A 164 6.83 -8.39 -0.40
N THR A 165 7.58 -8.45 -1.49
CA THR A 165 7.03 -8.71 -2.81
C THR A 165 7.10 -10.19 -3.11
N SER A 166 6.13 -10.70 -3.86
CA SER A 166 6.12 -12.09 -4.31
C SER A 166 7.29 -12.33 -5.29
N GLN A 167 8.00 -13.43 -5.13
CA GLN A 167 8.96 -13.86 -6.14
C GLN A 167 8.19 -14.52 -7.29
N VAL A 168 8.40 -14.03 -8.50
CA VAL A 168 7.82 -14.60 -9.73
C VAL A 168 8.99 -14.90 -10.67
N GLU A 169 8.89 -15.98 -11.44
CA GLU A 169 9.88 -16.29 -12.47
C GLU A 169 9.91 -15.17 -13.52
N ILE A 170 11.11 -14.69 -13.80
CA ILE A 170 11.33 -13.65 -14.81
C ILE A 170 11.20 -14.27 -16.20
N SER A 171 10.22 -13.81 -16.97
CA SER A 171 10.03 -14.25 -18.35
C SER A 171 10.96 -13.50 -19.32
N ASN A 172 11.07 -14.00 -20.57
CA ASN A 172 11.79 -13.30 -21.64
C ASN A 172 11.04 -11.98 -21.96
N LYS A 173 11.70 -10.87 -21.74
CA LYS A 173 11.14 -9.53 -21.91
C LYS A 173 10.87 -9.18 -23.36
N SER A 174 9.68 -8.70 -23.64
CA SER A 174 9.16 -8.47 -25.00
C SER A 174 9.42 -7.06 -25.57
N GLY A 175 10.16 -6.19 -24.87
CA GLY A 175 10.32 -4.78 -25.25
C GLY A 175 9.04 -3.94 -25.03
N ASN A 176 8.07 -4.46 -24.28
CA ASN A 176 6.81 -3.79 -24.00
C ASN A 176 6.93 -2.81 -22.83
N ILE A 177 6.13 -1.74 -22.90
CA ILE A 177 5.93 -0.80 -21.80
C ILE A 177 4.60 -1.14 -21.13
N VAL A 178 4.60 -1.21 -19.81
CA VAL A 178 3.39 -1.48 -19.02
C VAL A 178 3.12 -0.34 -18.03
N PHE A 179 1.85 -0.05 -17.79
CA PHE A 179 1.42 0.89 -16.75
C PHE A 179 0.05 0.51 -16.20
N PHE A 180 -0.26 0.99 -14.98
CA PHE A 180 -1.57 0.77 -14.36
C PHE A 180 -2.56 1.83 -14.77
N GLY A 181 -3.72 1.42 -15.30
CA GLY A 181 -4.89 2.29 -15.47
C GLY A 181 -5.57 2.55 -14.12
N SER A 182 -5.96 3.77 -13.86
CA SER A 182 -6.68 4.11 -12.63
C SER A 182 -7.36 5.47 -12.74
N ASP A 183 -8.63 5.56 -12.31
CA ASP A 183 -9.37 6.82 -12.19
C ASP A 183 -8.98 7.65 -10.96
N VAL A 184 -8.12 7.13 -10.12
CA VAL A 184 -7.66 7.84 -8.92
C VAL A 184 -6.73 8.97 -9.33
N GLU A 185 -7.10 10.20 -9.00
CA GLU A 185 -6.44 11.43 -9.44
C GLU A 185 -4.90 11.42 -9.27
N ASN A 186 -4.39 10.94 -8.11
CA ASN A 186 -2.95 10.91 -7.86
C ASN A 186 -2.18 9.89 -8.71
N LYS A 187 -2.86 8.94 -9.36
CA LYS A 187 -2.24 8.01 -10.30
C LYS A 187 -1.93 8.64 -11.65
N ASN A 188 -2.46 9.84 -11.89
CA ASN A 188 -2.16 10.68 -13.04
C ASN A 188 -2.29 9.97 -14.40
N TYR A 189 -3.38 9.19 -14.56
CA TYR A 189 -3.63 8.36 -15.73
C TYR A 189 -3.59 9.15 -17.05
N ASN A 190 -4.19 10.35 -17.06
CA ASN A 190 -4.20 11.21 -18.25
C ASN A 190 -2.79 11.63 -18.69
N PHE A 191 -1.91 11.91 -17.75
CA PHE A 191 -0.51 12.20 -18.05
C PHE A 191 0.17 11.00 -18.70
N MET A 192 0.03 9.80 -18.13
CA MET A 192 0.57 8.57 -18.71
C MET A 192 0.05 8.33 -20.13
N LYS A 193 -1.27 8.42 -20.32
CA LYS A 193 -1.90 8.29 -21.64
C LYS A 193 -1.32 9.28 -22.65
N ASN A 194 -1.17 10.55 -22.27
CA ASN A 194 -0.64 11.59 -23.14
C ASN A 194 0.83 11.36 -23.51
N VAL A 195 1.66 10.95 -22.56
CA VAL A 195 3.07 10.63 -22.84
C VAL A 195 3.17 9.43 -23.77
N LEU A 196 2.53 8.33 -23.43
CA LEU A 196 2.64 7.07 -24.17
C LEU A 196 1.99 7.13 -25.56
N SER A 197 0.96 7.96 -25.74
CA SER A 197 0.34 8.20 -27.06
C SER A 197 1.28 8.81 -28.09
N LYS A 198 2.37 9.44 -27.66
CA LYS A 198 3.39 10.04 -28.54
C LYS A 198 4.42 9.02 -29.04
N LEU A 199 4.47 7.82 -28.42
CA LEU A 199 5.36 6.76 -28.86
C LEU A 199 4.88 6.14 -30.19
N PRO A 200 5.81 5.74 -31.09
CA PRO A 200 5.46 5.28 -32.43
C PRO A 200 4.70 3.94 -32.44
N ASP A 201 5.06 3.01 -31.56
CA ASP A 201 4.51 1.65 -31.51
C ASP A 201 3.58 1.46 -30.30
N LYS A 202 2.32 1.80 -30.48
CA LYS A 202 1.30 1.67 -29.43
C LYS A 202 0.96 0.21 -29.10
N LYS A 203 1.23 -0.73 -30.01
CA LYS A 203 0.99 -2.17 -29.76
C LYS A 203 1.97 -2.76 -28.75
N LYS A 204 3.08 -2.08 -28.49
CA LYS A 204 4.02 -2.42 -27.42
C LYS A 204 3.69 -1.78 -26.06
N ILE A 205 2.52 -1.22 -25.91
CA ILE A 205 2.11 -0.57 -24.68
C ILE A 205 0.92 -1.33 -24.10
N THR A 206 1.02 -1.79 -22.87
CA THR A 206 -0.02 -2.53 -22.16
C THR A 206 -0.51 -1.72 -20.97
N VAL A 207 -1.83 -1.58 -20.87
CA VAL A 207 -2.51 -0.96 -19.73
C VAL A 207 -3.14 -2.04 -18.87
N ILE A 208 -2.77 -2.09 -17.60
CA ILE A 208 -3.40 -3.00 -16.64
C ILE A 208 -4.61 -2.31 -16.03
N ASN A 209 -5.78 -2.95 -16.12
CA ASN A 209 -7.06 -2.48 -15.55
C ASN A 209 -7.37 -1.02 -15.89
N PRO A 210 -7.45 -0.64 -17.19
CA PRO A 210 -7.71 0.73 -17.57
C PRO A 210 -9.09 1.20 -17.11
N PRO A 211 -9.26 2.49 -16.81
CA PRO A 211 -10.57 3.08 -16.77
C PRO A 211 -11.22 2.99 -18.17
N LYS A 212 -12.55 3.12 -18.24
CA LYS A 212 -13.30 3.13 -19.51
C LYS A 212 -12.64 4.12 -20.51
N ASP A 213 -12.60 3.77 -21.79
CA ASP A 213 -12.07 4.57 -22.90
C ASP A 213 -10.55 4.54 -23.16
N THR A 214 -9.98 3.34 -23.25
CA THR A 214 -8.57 3.14 -23.58
C THR A 214 -8.39 2.39 -24.90
N GLU A 215 -8.88 2.92 -26.01
CA GLU A 215 -8.87 2.23 -27.31
C GLU A 215 -7.51 2.13 -28.02
N SER A 216 -6.49 2.86 -27.55
CA SER A 216 -5.22 3.00 -28.27
C SER A 216 -4.12 2.01 -27.87
N PHE A 217 -4.26 1.27 -26.78
CA PHE A 217 -3.23 0.41 -26.19
C PHE A 217 -3.75 -1.02 -26.04
N ASN A 218 -2.84 -1.98 -25.81
CA ASN A 218 -3.23 -3.31 -25.37
C ASN A 218 -3.81 -3.24 -23.96
N ILE A 219 -4.88 -3.98 -23.71
CA ILE A 219 -5.55 -4.00 -22.41
C ILE A 219 -5.31 -5.35 -21.75
N ALA A 220 -4.85 -5.32 -20.51
CA ALA A 220 -4.76 -6.48 -19.63
C ALA A 220 -5.72 -6.28 -18.45
N ASN A 221 -6.82 -7.00 -18.43
CA ASN A 221 -7.71 -7.05 -17.26
C ASN A 221 -7.23 -8.15 -16.32
N THR A 222 -6.84 -7.79 -15.12
CA THR A 222 -6.36 -8.71 -14.08
C THR A 222 -7.28 -8.65 -12.87
N GLU A 223 -7.68 -9.79 -12.36
CA GLU A 223 -8.53 -9.90 -11.16
C GLU A 223 -7.70 -10.21 -9.93
N THR A 224 -6.56 -10.88 -10.13
CA THR A 224 -5.67 -11.31 -9.05
C THR A 224 -4.33 -10.59 -9.11
N HIS A 225 -3.62 -10.60 -7.98
CA HIS A 225 -2.27 -10.06 -7.89
C HIS A 225 -1.28 -10.85 -8.76
N ASP A 226 -1.41 -12.18 -8.80
CA ASP A 226 -0.54 -13.06 -9.57
C ASP A 226 -0.68 -12.82 -11.08
N GLU A 227 -1.90 -12.61 -11.58
CA GLU A 227 -2.14 -12.21 -12.97
C GLU A 227 -1.47 -10.87 -13.27
N THR A 228 -1.55 -9.92 -12.34
CA THR A 228 -0.89 -8.62 -12.47
C THR A 228 0.63 -8.77 -12.56
N LEU A 229 1.23 -9.58 -11.69
CA LEU A 229 2.67 -9.85 -11.72
C LEU A 229 3.10 -10.55 -13.01
N LYS A 230 2.27 -11.43 -13.56
CA LYS A 230 2.54 -12.07 -14.85
C LYS A 230 2.59 -11.04 -15.98
N VAL A 231 1.63 -10.12 -16.07
CA VAL A 231 1.65 -9.04 -17.07
C VAL A 231 2.87 -8.15 -16.92
N LEU A 232 3.26 -7.84 -15.69
CA LEU A 232 4.50 -7.11 -15.41
C LEU A 232 5.71 -7.91 -15.90
N SER A 233 5.83 -9.20 -15.57
CA SER A 233 7.00 -10.03 -15.93
C SER A 233 7.23 -10.14 -17.44
N ASP A 234 6.17 -10.06 -18.24
CA ASP A 234 6.23 -10.09 -19.71
C ASP A 234 6.64 -8.72 -20.31
N SER A 235 6.88 -7.70 -19.50
CA SER A 235 7.20 -6.34 -19.93
C SER A 235 8.67 -5.99 -19.65
N GLU A 236 9.20 -4.99 -20.36
CA GLU A 236 10.57 -4.50 -20.15
C GLU A 236 10.60 -3.23 -19.31
N ILE A 237 9.63 -2.34 -19.52
CA ILE A 237 9.59 -1.05 -18.85
C ILE A 237 8.26 -0.90 -18.10
N TYR A 238 8.33 -0.53 -16.84
CA TYR A 238 7.18 -0.07 -16.07
C TYR A 238 7.16 1.46 -16.03
N PHE A 239 6.10 2.06 -16.58
CA PHE A 239 5.89 3.51 -16.55
C PHE A 239 4.95 3.89 -15.41
N HIS A 240 5.41 4.72 -14.50
CA HIS A 240 4.69 5.15 -13.30
C HIS A 240 4.52 6.68 -13.30
N ALA A 241 3.36 7.18 -12.88
CA ALA A 241 3.11 8.62 -12.85
C ALA A 241 2.40 9.12 -11.59
N SER A 242 2.32 8.30 -10.54
CA SER A 242 1.74 8.73 -9.28
C SER A 242 2.52 9.88 -8.68
N GLU A 243 1.82 10.95 -8.31
CA GLU A 243 2.43 12.12 -7.67
C GLU A 243 2.80 11.85 -6.20
N HIS A 244 2.00 11.04 -5.53
CA HIS A 244 2.16 10.72 -4.10
C HIS A 244 1.88 9.24 -3.86
N GLU A 245 2.82 8.57 -3.23
CA GLU A 245 2.68 7.19 -2.78
C GLU A 245 3.13 7.05 -1.33
N THR A 246 2.53 6.10 -0.62
CA THR A 246 2.99 5.73 0.72
C THR A 246 4.24 4.86 0.62
N VAL A 247 4.26 3.93 -0.34
CA VAL A 247 5.37 3.02 -0.61
C VAL A 247 5.66 2.94 -2.11
N GLY A 248 4.62 2.89 -2.94
CA GLY A 248 4.77 2.63 -4.37
C GLY A 248 5.03 1.15 -4.66
N LEU A 249 4.27 0.24 -4.05
CA LEU A 249 4.45 -1.21 -4.22
C LEU A 249 4.67 -1.66 -5.67
N PRO A 250 3.95 -1.14 -6.68
CA PRO A 250 4.18 -1.53 -8.06
C PRO A 250 5.59 -1.22 -8.58
N LEU A 251 6.28 -0.22 -8.02
CA LEU A 251 7.68 0.08 -8.37
C LEU A 251 8.61 -1.03 -7.89
N TYR A 252 8.43 -1.48 -6.62
CA TYR A 252 9.19 -2.59 -6.06
C TYR A 252 8.92 -3.90 -6.80
N GLU A 253 7.66 -4.15 -7.14
CA GLU A 253 7.26 -5.33 -7.91
C GLU A 253 7.90 -5.34 -9.30
N ALA A 254 7.90 -4.20 -9.98
CA ALA A 254 8.55 -4.05 -11.28
C ALA A 254 10.07 -4.27 -11.18
N GLN A 255 10.74 -3.68 -10.19
CA GLN A 255 12.18 -3.90 -9.98
C GLN A 255 12.51 -5.36 -9.66
N ASN A 256 11.73 -6.01 -8.80
CA ASN A 256 11.92 -7.43 -8.46
C ASN A 256 11.76 -8.36 -9.65
N LEU A 257 10.94 -7.96 -10.63
CA LEU A 257 10.78 -8.64 -11.89
C LEU A 257 11.83 -8.22 -12.94
N GLY A 258 12.79 -7.38 -12.53
CA GLY A 258 13.86 -6.89 -13.39
C GLY A 258 13.39 -5.92 -14.48
N LEU A 259 12.25 -5.23 -14.31
CA LEU A 259 11.82 -4.18 -15.21
C LEU A 259 12.60 -2.89 -14.96
N LYS A 260 12.84 -2.16 -16.04
CA LYS A 260 13.30 -0.77 -15.97
C LYS A 260 12.12 0.09 -15.55
N VAL A 261 12.30 0.93 -14.54
CA VAL A 261 11.23 1.77 -14.02
C VAL A 261 11.42 3.20 -14.48
N VAL A 262 10.40 3.77 -15.11
CA VAL A 262 10.34 5.21 -15.43
C VAL A 262 9.30 5.84 -14.51
N ALA A 263 9.72 6.76 -13.63
CA ALA A 263 8.86 7.31 -12.57
C ALA A 263 9.15 8.80 -12.32
N PRO A 264 8.21 9.55 -11.68
CA PRO A 264 8.44 10.94 -11.35
C PRO A 264 9.50 11.08 -10.24
N LEU A 265 10.31 12.12 -10.31
CA LEU A 265 11.21 12.51 -9.22
C LEU A 265 10.36 12.99 -8.03
N SER A 266 10.36 12.22 -6.94
CA SER A 266 9.56 12.47 -5.75
C SER A 266 10.21 11.87 -4.50
N SER A 267 9.73 12.23 -3.31
CA SER A 267 10.30 11.74 -2.05
C SER A 267 10.26 10.20 -1.93
N TYR A 268 9.19 9.54 -2.38
CA TYR A 268 9.09 8.08 -2.31
C TYR A 268 9.99 7.36 -3.33
N THR A 269 10.32 7.97 -4.48
CA THR A 269 11.17 7.33 -5.50
C THR A 269 12.65 7.35 -5.15
N GLN A 270 13.08 8.15 -4.17
CA GLN A 270 14.48 8.21 -3.70
C GLN A 270 14.91 6.94 -2.94
N TYR A 271 13.97 6.08 -2.55
CA TYR A 271 14.24 4.81 -1.87
C TYR A 271 14.55 3.66 -2.84
N PHE A 272 14.42 3.89 -4.14
CA PHE A 272 14.67 2.86 -5.16
C PHE A 272 16.11 2.87 -5.64
N SER A 273 16.61 1.70 -6.05
CA SER A 273 17.96 1.59 -6.62
C SER A 273 18.09 2.50 -7.86
N PRO A 274 19.06 3.45 -7.87
CA PRO A 274 19.18 4.41 -8.95
C PRO A 274 19.54 3.77 -10.30
N GLU A 275 20.07 2.55 -10.30
CA GLU A 275 20.49 1.85 -11.53
C GLU A 275 19.31 1.31 -12.34
N SER A 276 18.14 1.09 -11.71
CA SER A 276 16.95 0.56 -12.38
C SER A 276 15.82 1.56 -12.53
N ILE A 277 16.00 2.80 -12.06
CA ILE A 277 14.96 3.82 -12.10
C ILE A 277 15.41 5.05 -12.90
N PHE A 278 14.57 5.46 -13.85
CA PHE A 278 14.75 6.63 -14.70
C PHE A 278 13.78 7.71 -14.24
N LEU A 279 14.29 8.68 -13.51
CA LEU A 279 13.45 9.72 -12.89
C LEU A 279 13.25 10.91 -13.84
N TYR A 280 11.97 11.29 -14.04
CA TYR A 280 11.58 12.46 -14.81
C TYR A 280 10.96 13.55 -13.91
N ASN A 281 11.03 14.80 -14.35
CA ASN A 281 10.40 15.92 -13.66
C ASN A 281 8.87 15.77 -13.70
N ILE A 282 8.23 15.90 -12.55
CA ILE A 282 6.78 15.66 -12.40
C ILE A 282 6.00 16.55 -13.38
N ASN A 283 5.03 15.97 -14.09
CA ASN A 283 4.21 16.62 -15.11
C ASN A 283 4.95 17.12 -16.36
N ASP A 284 6.25 16.81 -16.54
CA ASP A 284 7.00 17.11 -17.76
C ASP A 284 6.94 15.91 -18.73
N GLN A 285 6.08 16.02 -19.75
CA GLN A 285 5.89 14.98 -20.77
C GLN A 285 7.15 14.76 -21.63
N ASN A 286 7.93 15.79 -21.91
CA ASN A 286 9.12 15.68 -22.75
C ASN A 286 10.24 14.98 -22.00
N ASP A 287 10.42 15.32 -20.72
CA ASP A 287 11.37 14.64 -19.86
C ASP A 287 10.99 13.17 -19.64
N ALA A 288 9.71 12.88 -19.42
CA ALA A 288 9.22 11.51 -19.32
C ALA A 288 9.49 10.69 -20.60
N LEU A 289 9.26 11.24 -21.78
CA LEU A 289 9.59 10.58 -23.06
C LEU A 289 11.11 10.34 -23.18
N LYS A 290 11.93 11.33 -22.84
CA LYS A 290 13.39 11.18 -22.84
C LYS A 290 13.83 10.05 -21.93
N LYS A 291 13.26 9.94 -20.71
CA LYS A 291 13.56 8.86 -19.77
C LYS A 291 13.10 7.48 -20.23
N ILE A 292 12.00 7.40 -20.99
CA ILE A 292 11.59 6.15 -21.65
C ILE A 292 12.64 5.72 -22.69
N GLU A 293 13.15 6.63 -23.50
CA GLU A 293 14.18 6.30 -24.52
C GLU A 293 15.54 5.95 -23.84
N GLU A 294 15.91 6.62 -22.77
CA GLU A 294 17.08 6.26 -21.97
C GLU A 294 16.92 4.84 -21.39
N ALA A 295 15.75 4.51 -20.86
CA ALA A 295 15.45 3.18 -20.36
C ALA A 295 15.52 2.09 -21.44
N LYS A 296 14.99 2.35 -22.65
CA LYS A 296 15.08 1.40 -23.78
C LYS A 296 16.52 1.09 -24.18
N SER A 297 17.39 2.11 -24.17
CA SER A 297 18.78 1.97 -24.60
C SER A 297 19.73 1.45 -23.52
N SER A 298 19.29 1.39 -22.25
CA SER A 298 20.11 0.91 -21.16
C SER A 298 20.18 -0.63 -21.13
N SER A 299 21.36 -1.19 -20.83
CA SER A 299 21.51 -2.57 -20.45
C SER A 299 21.43 -2.65 -18.92
N ILE A 300 20.34 -3.15 -18.36
CA ILE A 300 20.24 -3.41 -16.92
C ILE A 300 20.41 -4.91 -16.72
N GLU A 301 21.45 -5.29 -15.97
CA GLU A 301 21.52 -6.60 -15.37
C GLU A 301 20.60 -6.65 -14.14
N THR A 302 20.02 -7.81 -13.87
CA THR A 302 19.11 -8.04 -12.73
C THR A 302 19.68 -7.45 -11.45
N ILE A 303 18.96 -6.50 -10.86
CA ILE A 303 19.36 -5.88 -9.61
C ILE A 303 18.98 -6.79 -8.45
N ASP A 304 19.94 -6.99 -7.54
CA ASP A 304 19.69 -7.66 -6.28
C ASP A 304 18.58 -6.92 -5.54
N THR A 305 17.47 -7.60 -5.37
CA THR A 305 16.26 -7.02 -4.82
C THR A 305 16.44 -6.62 -3.38
N LEU A 306 15.89 -5.48 -3.02
CA LEU A 306 15.85 -4.90 -1.68
C LEU A 306 15.74 -5.94 -0.56
N ASN A 307 16.65 -5.89 0.39
CA ASN A 307 16.60 -6.70 1.62
C ASN A 307 15.37 -6.28 2.43
N TYR A 308 14.30 -7.06 2.32
CA TYR A 308 13.10 -6.87 3.10
C TYR A 308 13.39 -7.20 4.56
N SER A 309 13.39 -6.18 5.40
CA SER A 309 13.50 -6.38 6.84
C SER A 309 12.30 -7.15 7.38
N GLU A 310 12.48 -7.88 8.48
CA GLU A 310 11.38 -8.50 9.24
C GLU A 310 10.59 -7.39 9.97
N ASN A 311 9.90 -6.59 9.19
CA ASN A 311 9.39 -5.26 9.51
C ASN A 311 8.47 -5.22 10.73
N TRP A 312 7.67 -6.26 10.92
CA TRP A 312 6.76 -6.33 12.05
C TRP A 312 7.45 -6.60 13.39
N LYS A 313 8.65 -7.22 13.42
CA LYS A 313 9.40 -7.39 14.67
C LYS A 313 9.75 -6.05 15.31
N ILE A 314 10.24 -5.09 14.52
CA ILE A 314 10.66 -3.78 15.02
C ILE A 314 9.48 -3.03 15.66
N GLY A 315 8.29 -3.07 15.04
CA GLY A 315 7.09 -2.46 15.59
C GLY A 315 6.58 -3.15 16.86
N LEU A 316 6.88 -4.45 17.02
CA LEU A 316 6.32 -5.32 18.04
C LEU A 316 7.19 -5.53 19.27
N GLU A 317 8.48 -5.22 19.23
CA GLU A 317 9.34 -5.13 20.42
C GLU A 317 8.79 -4.14 21.46
N ASN A 318 7.91 -3.24 21.00
CA ASN A 318 7.21 -2.26 21.82
C ASN A 318 5.85 -2.75 22.36
N ILE A 319 5.41 -3.97 22.06
CA ILE A 319 4.22 -4.63 22.63
C ILE A 319 4.62 -5.58 23.75
#